data_36faa1044b22abb9ffd77b6230a8e38b
#
_entry.id   36faa1044b22abb9ffd77b6230a8e38b
#
_cell.length_a   1.000
_cell.length_b   1.000
_cell.length_c   1.000
_cell.angle_alpha   90.00
_cell.angle_beta   90.00
_cell.angle_gamma   90.00
#
_symmetry.space_group_name_H-M   'P 1'
#
loop_
_entity.id
_entity.type
_entity.pdbx_description
1 polymer ?
#
loop_
_entity_poly.entity_id
_entity_poly.type
_entity_poly.pdbx_seq_one_letter_code
_entity_poly.pdbx_strand_id
1 'polypeptide(L)' 'MDYGFTTFYEYSKRFLNKHSPTGDLARDMRDDEVFPERRQSHEGIKSYLIECNACEGALNAFETMWYSYRAFLRREGRI' A
#
# COMPACT_ATOMS: atom_id res chain seq x y z
N MET A 1 11.80 -8.80 -16.47
CA MET A 1 10.86 -9.45 -15.66
C MET A 1 11.15 -9.31 -14.21
N ASP A 2 10.11 -9.28 -13.44
CA ASP A 2 10.21 -8.89 -12.08
C ASP A 2 10.63 -10.00 -11.14
N TYR A 3 10.61 -11.22 -11.60
CA TYR A 3 10.99 -12.35 -10.77
C TYR A 3 10.13 -12.49 -9.53
N GLY A 4 8.92 -12.01 -9.61
CA GLY A 4 8.01 -12.18 -8.52
C GLY A 4 8.08 -11.14 -7.43
N PHE A 5 8.88 -10.10 -7.62
CA PHE A 5 8.90 -9.02 -6.66
C PHE A 5 7.57 -8.31 -6.61
N THR A 6 6.96 -8.23 -5.44
CA THR A 6 5.66 -7.61 -5.28
C THR A 6 5.83 -6.24 -4.65
N THR A 7 5.41 -5.20 -5.37
CA THR A 7 5.46 -3.85 -4.82
C THR A 7 4.34 -3.66 -3.81
N PHE A 8 4.44 -2.61 -3.02
CA PHE A 8 3.37 -2.29 -2.08
C PHE A 8 2.05 -2.06 -2.83
N TYR A 9 2.11 -1.38 -3.95
CA TYR A 9 0.91 -1.13 -4.75
C TYR A 9 0.28 -2.45 -5.19
N GLU A 10 1.10 -3.38 -5.70
CA GLU A 10 0.58 -4.68 -6.10
C GLU A 10 0.01 -5.45 -4.91
N TYR A 11 0.70 -5.37 -3.78
CA TYR A 11 0.24 -6.07 -2.59
C TYR A 11 -1.12 -5.52 -2.13
N SER A 12 -1.31 -4.22 -2.26
CA SER A 12 -2.54 -3.58 -1.80
C SER A 12 -3.78 -4.13 -2.51
N LYS A 13 -3.60 -4.68 -3.71
CA LYS A 13 -4.73 -5.22 -4.47
C LYS A 13 -5.40 -6.39 -3.76
N ARG A 14 -4.71 -7.02 -2.82
CA ARG A 14 -5.30 -8.11 -2.05
C ARG A 14 -6.40 -7.62 -1.12
N PHE A 15 -6.50 -6.32 -0.92
CA PHE A 15 -7.47 -5.72 0.00
C PHE A 15 -8.69 -5.15 -0.71
N LEU A 16 -8.73 -5.22 -2.04
CA LEU A 16 -9.78 -4.53 -2.80
C LEU A 16 -11.20 -4.96 -2.42
N ASN A 17 -11.36 -6.21 -2.01
CA ASN A 17 -12.69 -6.72 -1.68
C ASN A 17 -13.01 -6.65 -0.19
N LYS A 18 -12.15 -6.04 0.61
CA LYS A 18 -12.40 -5.97 2.03
C LYS A 18 -13.25 -4.75 2.38
N HIS A 19 -14.21 -4.96 3.27
CA HIS A 19 -15.08 -3.88 3.75
C HIS A 19 -14.46 -3.34 5.04
N SER A 20 -13.35 -2.62 4.90
CA SER A 20 -12.57 -2.17 6.03
C SER A 20 -11.76 -0.95 5.58
N PRO A 21 -11.16 -0.19 6.52
CA PRO A 21 -10.33 0.94 6.14
C PRO A 21 -9.20 0.56 5.19
N THR A 22 -8.58 -0.62 5.35
CA THR A 22 -7.54 -1.03 4.42
C THR A 22 -8.12 -1.29 3.02
N GLY A 23 -9.33 -1.84 2.95
CA GLY A 23 -9.99 -2.01 1.66
C GLY A 23 -10.30 -0.68 1.01
N ASP A 24 -10.77 0.28 1.82
CA ASP A 24 -11.05 1.63 1.31
C ASP A 24 -9.78 2.25 0.73
N LEU A 25 -8.68 2.14 1.45
CA LEU A 25 -7.41 2.68 0.98
C LEU A 25 -6.98 1.99 -0.30
N ALA A 26 -7.12 0.67 -0.37
CA ALA A 26 -6.72 -0.06 -1.57
C ALA A 26 -7.50 0.41 -2.79
N ARG A 27 -8.79 0.64 -2.62
CA ARG A 27 -9.62 1.13 -3.73
C ARG A 27 -9.24 2.55 -4.13
N ASP A 28 -8.93 3.39 -3.16
CA ASP A 28 -8.47 4.75 -3.46
C ASP A 28 -7.17 4.72 -4.24
N MET A 29 -6.25 3.85 -3.84
CA MET A 29 -4.98 3.72 -4.55
C MET A 29 -5.20 3.24 -5.99
N ARG A 30 -6.08 2.25 -6.16
CA ARG A 30 -6.38 1.73 -7.49
C ARG A 30 -6.94 2.82 -8.41
N ASP A 31 -7.79 3.68 -7.86
CA ASP A 31 -8.49 4.69 -8.65
C ASP A 31 -7.66 5.95 -8.86
N ASP A 32 -6.55 6.07 -8.17
CA ASP A 32 -5.67 7.23 -8.28
C ASP A 32 -4.70 7.01 -9.44
N GLU A 33 -4.94 7.69 -10.54
CA GLU A 33 -4.18 7.46 -11.77
C GLU A 33 -2.72 7.88 -11.65
N VAL A 34 -2.39 8.70 -10.66
CA VAL A 34 -1.01 9.15 -10.50
C VAL A 34 -0.34 8.59 -9.26
N PHE A 35 -0.93 7.54 -8.68
CA PHE A 35 -0.33 6.91 -7.51
C PHE A 35 1.07 6.39 -7.89
N PRO A 36 2.09 6.61 -7.03
CA PRO A 36 3.46 6.18 -7.35
C PRO A 36 3.62 4.67 -7.15
N GLU A 37 3.21 3.91 -8.15
CA GLU A 37 3.13 2.44 -8.05
C GLU A 37 4.47 1.78 -7.78
N ARG A 38 5.57 2.42 -8.19
CA ARG A 38 6.88 1.82 -8.02
C ARG A 38 7.59 2.30 -6.76
N ARG A 39 6.98 3.21 -6.03
CA ARG A 39 7.59 3.71 -4.81
C ARG A 39 7.51 2.64 -3.73
N GLN A 40 8.65 2.37 -3.11
CA GLN A 40 8.76 1.23 -2.21
C GLN A 40 9.09 1.60 -0.78
N SER A 41 9.39 2.85 -0.49
CA SER A 41 9.72 3.22 0.88
C SER A 41 8.48 3.66 1.62
N HIS A 42 8.44 3.30 2.90
CA HIS A 42 7.35 3.71 3.78
C HIS A 42 7.20 5.22 3.78
N GLU A 43 8.32 5.93 3.92
CA GLU A 43 8.29 7.38 3.99
C GLU A 43 7.81 8.00 2.68
N GLY A 44 8.23 7.44 1.57
CA GLY A 44 7.85 7.98 0.28
C GLY A 44 6.37 7.86 0.02
N ILE A 45 5.79 6.70 0.36
CA ILE A 45 4.37 6.49 0.15
C ILE A 45 3.56 7.31 1.15
N LYS A 46 4.01 7.35 2.40
CA LYS A 46 3.31 8.14 3.41
C LYS A 46 3.29 9.61 3.04
N SER A 47 4.42 10.13 2.56
CA SER A 47 4.49 11.53 2.14
C SER A 47 3.51 11.81 1.01
N TYR A 48 3.41 10.89 0.07
CA TYR A 48 2.46 11.06 -1.02
C TYR A 48 1.03 11.14 -0.50
N LEU A 49 0.69 10.24 0.41
CA LEU A 49 -0.67 10.22 0.97
C LEU A 49 -0.97 11.52 1.71
N ILE A 50 0.01 12.04 2.45
CA ILE A 50 -0.16 13.29 3.17
C ILE A 50 -0.38 14.42 2.18
N GLU A 51 0.38 14.46 1.08
CA GLU A 51 0.20 15.48 0.06
C GLU A 51 -1.17 15.41 -0.59
N CYS A 52 -1.76 14.24 -0.61
CA CYS A 52 -3.11 14.05 -1.14
C CYS A 52 -4.19 14.32 -0.11
N ASN A 53 -3.81 14.86 1.05
CA ASN A 53 -4.74 15.18 2.13
C ASN A 53 -5.46 13.95 2.68
N ALA A 54 -4.75 12.83 2.74
CA ALA A 54 -5.34 11.62 3.31
C ALA A 54 -5.74 11.89 4.76
N CYS A 55 -6.92 11.43 5.14
CA CYS A 55 -7.38 11.59 6.50
C CYS A 55 -6.63 10.66 7.43
N GLU A 56 -6.81 10.90 8.74
CA GLU A 56 -6.13 10.09 9.73
C GLU A 56 -6.48 8.61 9.59
N GLY A 57 -7.74 8.31 9.29
CA GLY A 57 -8.15 6.93 9.10
C GLY A 57 -7.43 6.26 7.95
N ALA A 58 -7.22 7.02 6.86
CA ALA A 58 -6.50 6.48 5.71
C ALA A 58 -5.03 6.26 6.05
N LEU A 59 -4.43 7.17 6.82
CA LEU A 59 -3.03 7.01 7.22
C LEU A 59 -2.86 5.82 8.15
N ASN A 60 -3.82 5.61 9.05
CA ASN A 60 -3.78 4.45 9.93
C ASN A 60 -3.94 3.16 9.13
N ALA A 61 -4.81 3.17 8.12
CA ALA A 61 -4.98 2.01 7.26
C ALA A 61 -3.69 1.73 6.51
N PHE A 62 -3.00 2.78 6.07
CA PHE A 62 -1.71 2.60 5.40
C PHE A 62 -0.71 1.90 6.32
N GLU A 63 -0.62 2.33 7.58
CA GLU A 63 0.33 1.71 8.50
C GLU A 63 0.02 0.23 8.70
N THR A 64 -1.27 -0.08 8.85
CA THR A 64 -1.69 -1.47 9.00
C THR A 64 -1.32 -2.30 7.78
N MET A 65 -1.58 -1.76 6.60
CA MET A 65 -1.28 -2.47 5.36
C MET A 65 0.23 -2.60 5.17
N TRP A 66 0.99 -1.56 5.52
CA TRP A 66 2.45 -1.60 5.40
C TRP A 66 3.05 -2.68 6.29
N TYR A 67 2.57 -2.77 7.52
CA TYR A 67 3.03 -3.81 8.42
C TYR A 67 2.77 -5.20 7.83
N SER A 68 1.58 -5.39 7.29
CA SER A 68 1.22 -6.65 6.66
C SER A 68 2.13 -6.94 5.46
N TYR A 69 2.42 -5.92 4.66
CA TYR A 69 3.28 -6.05 3.50
C TYR A 69 4.69 -6.47 3.92
N ARG A 70 5.23 -5.87 4.98
CA ARG A 70 6.55 -6.24 5.46
C ARG A 70 6.58 -7.70 5.91
N ALA A 71 5.54 -8.14 6.59
CA ALA A 71 5.44 -9.53 7.00
C ALA A 71 5.38 -10.46 5.78
N PHE A 72 4.65 -10.04 4.77
CA PHE A 72 4.57 -10.80 3.52
C PHE A 72 5.96 -10.92 2.87
N LEU A 73 6.67 -9.81 2.79
CA LEU A 73 8.01 -9.84 2.18
C LEU A 73 8.96 -10.75 2.95
N ARG A 74 8.84 -10.74 4.27
CA ARG A 74 9.70 -11.58 5.11
C ARG A 74 9.43 -13.06 4.85
N ARG A 75 8.14 -13.41 4.73
CA ARG A 75 7.77 -14.79 4.43
C ARG A 75 8.25 -15.22 3.06
N GLU A 76 8.33 -14.26 2.13
CA GLU A 76 8.78 -14.54 0.77
C GLU A 76 10.30 -14.51 0.65
N GLY A 77 11.02 -14.23 1.73
CA GLY A 77 12.46 -14.19 1.70
C GLY A 77 13.01 -12.94 1.02
N ARG A 78 12.26 -11.85 1.02
CA ARG A 78 12.68 -10.63 0.32
C ARG A 78 13.40 -9.63 1.22
N ILE A 79 13.30 -9.81 2.51
CA ILE A 79 14.01 -8.93 3.45
C ILE A 79 14.42 -9.73 4.67
#